data_c88297086cffbb6595520d552964c3c8
#
_entry.id   c88297086cffbb6595520d552964c3c8
#
_cell.length_a   1.000
_cell.length_b   1.000
_cell.length_c   1.000
_cell.angle_alpha   90.00
_cell.angle_beta   90.00
_cell.angle_gamma   90.00
#
_symmetry.space_group_name_H-M   'P 1'
#
loop_
_entity.id
_entity.type
_entity.pdbx_description
1 polymer ?
#
loop_
_entity_poly.entity_id
_entity_poly.type
_entity_poly.pdbx_seq_one_letter_code
_entity_poly.pdbx_strand_id
1 'polypeptide(L)'
;MNRLIITEIEHNQKKYCAYLVVDENRKLSDIQLYEPQDETLLDHIYVGFVEKIVPNIQAAFVRIAGGQKCYLPLSDLKSPIYAKKQSETKPLCEGDEILVQVTRDAVKTKDPVVSTKLTIHGHYCFLTTTNTTLGTSKKITGTRADELLTIAESCCTDHEDTGYGLVFRTNAASIEEPALREDIIRVQTVFKHLMQTGVHEKAGSLLYRNIPGYLARLKAQDLASIERIYTDCPAIYREINDYMPKLCQDGLLKFYKDDALSLSTLYHIRGNMDELLNSKVWLSSGANIIIETLETLTVIDVNSGKNQSRKEDTILRINLEAAREIARQLKLRNISGMIIVDFINLKSQEQKEELIRCIRQELKKDTVPAQFI
;
A
#
# COMPACT_ATOMS: atom_id res chain seq x y z
N MET A 1 -22.72 -7.44 -2.26
CA MET A 1 -21.39 -7.29 -2.90
C MET A 1 -20.89 -5.87 -2.71
N ASN A 2 -19.56 -5.70 -2.59
CA ASN A 2 -18.98 -4.38 -2.37
C ASN A 2 -18.84 -3.61 -3.68
N ARG A 3 -18.81 -2.26 -3.59
CA ARG A 3 -18.47 -1.36 -4.69
C ARG A 3 -17.20 -0.64 -4.36
N LEU A 4 -16.35 -0.46 -5.36
CA LEU A 4 -15.11 0.28 -5.25
C LEU A 4 -15.24 1.62 -5.94
N ILE A 5 -14.90 2.69 -5.25
CA ILE A 5 -14.92 4.05 -5.77
C ILE A 5 -13.50 4.60 -5.75
N ILE A 6 -13.02 5.09 -6.89
CA ILE A 6 -11.72 5.76 -6.99
C ILE A 6 -11.99 7.14 -7.61
N THR A 7 -11.83 8.19 -6.81
CA THR A 7 -12.18 9.55 -7.22
C THR A 7 -11.22 10.57 -6.63
N GLU A 8 -11.15 11.75 -7.24
CA GLU A 8 -10.42 12.86 -6.65
C GLU A 8 -11.27 13.58 -5.61
N ILE A 9 -10.66 13.89 -4.48
CA ILE A 9 -11.27 14.69 -3.42
C ILE A 9 -10.32 15.82 -3.02
N GLU A 10 -10.89 16.88 -2.48
CA GLU A 10 -10.13 17.98 -1.89
C GLU A 10 -10.40 18.02 -0.37
N HIS A 11 -9.32 18.01 0.41
CA HIS A 11 -9.37 18.17 1.87
C HIS A 11 -8.24 19.09 2.32
N ASN A 12 -8.58 20.12 3.13
CA ASN A 12 -7.63 21.13 3.61
C ASN A 12 -6.79 21.78 2.47
N GLN A 13 -7.44 22.13 1.36
CA GLN A 13 -6.84 22.74 0.16
C GLN A 13 -5.83 21.84 -0.57
N LYS A 14 -5.79 20.56 -0.23
CA LYS A 14 -4.99 19.54 -0.94
C LYS A 14 -5.90 18.57 -1.67
N LYS A 15 -5.48 18.17 -2.85
CA LYS A 15 -6.14 17.13 -3.63
C LYS A 15 -5.59 15.76 -3.25
N TYR A 16 -6.46 14.78 -3.19
CA TYR A 16 -6.13 13.38 -2.95
C TYR A 16 -6.89 12.50 -3.91
N CYS A 17 -6.27 11.40 -4.32
CA CYS A 17 -7.00 10.29 -4.91
C CYS A 17 -7.55 9.42 -3.77
N ALA A 18 -8.87 9.38 -3.64
CA ALA A 18 -9.56 8.57 -2.63
C ALA A 18 -9.92 7.21 -3.21
N TYR A 19 -9.48 6.16 -2.55
CA TYR A 19 -9.83 4.77 -2.79
C TYR A 19 -10.76 4.29 -1.70
N LEU A 20 -12.00 3.98 -2.03
CA LEU A 20 -13.04 3.63 -1.07
C LEU A 20 -13.70 2.32 -1.46
N VAL A 21 -13.92 1.46 -0.46
CA VAL A 21 -14.76 0.28 -0.61
C VAL A 21 -16.02 0.48 0.24
N VAL A 22 -17.18 0.36 -0.38
CA VAL A 22 -18.48 0.48 0.27
C VAL A 22 -19.28 -0.81 0.10
N ASP A 23 -20.07 -1.15 1.10
CA ASP A 23 -20.98 -2.29 1.04
C ASP A 23 -22.26 -1.96 0.24
N GLU A 24 -23.15 -2.93 0.15
CA GLU A 24 -24.45 -2.78 -0.53
C GLU A 24 -25.35 -1.69 0.08
N ASN A 25 -25.16 -1.38 1.36
CA ASN A 25 -25.85 -0.31 2.10
C ASN A 25 -25.13 1.04 1.98
N ARG A 26 -24.10 1.14 1.15
CA ARG A 26 -23.21 2.30 1.01
C ARG A 26 -22.42 2.63 2.27
N LYS A 27 -22.31 1.70 3.23
CA LYS A 27 -21.50 1.88 4.42
C LYS A 27 -20.02 1.67 4.05
N LEU A 28 -19.18 2.61 4.45
CA LEU A 28 -17.74 2.56 4.20
C LEU A 28 -17.09 1.38 4.93
N SER A 29 -16.41 0.50 4.20
CA SER A 29 -15.68 -0.66 4.75
C SER A 29 -14.17 -0.52 4.65
N ASP A 30 -13.68 0.33 3.72
CA ASP A 30 -12.27 0.64 3.56
C ASP A 30 -12.10 2.03 2.93
N ILE A 31 -11.07 2.76 3.35
CA ILE A 31 -10.71 4.06 2.77
C ILE A 31 -9.19 4.21 2.79
N GLN A 32 -8.65 4.68 1.68
CA GLN A 32 -7.28 5.17 1.61
C GLN A 32 -7.21 6.44 0.78
N LEU A 33 -6.38 7.37 1.22
CA LEU A 33 -6.09 8.60 0.53
C LEU A 33 -4.66 8.54 0.00
N TYR A 34 -4.51 8.81 -1.26
CA TYR A 34 -3.21 8.90 -1.92
C TYR A 34 -2.96 10.33 -2.34
N GLU A 35 -1.79 10.84 -2.03
CA GLU A 35 -1.35 12.14 -2.54
C GLU A 35 -1.20 12.10 -4.07
N PRO A 36 -1.35 13.24 -4.75
CA PRO A 36 -1.08 13.33 -6.18
C PRO A 36 0.31 12.80 -6.52
N GLN A 37 0.43 12.16 -7.68
CA GLN A 37 1.70 11.54 -8.11
C GLN A 37 2.87 12.52 -8.17
N ASP A 38 2.59 13.80 -8.36
CA ASP A 38 3.63 14.82 -8.48
C ASP A 38 4.24 15.22 -7.12
N GLU A 39 3.63 14.79 -6.00
CA GLU A 39 4.11 15.07 -4.64
C GLU A 39 4.91 13.92 -4.02
N THR A 40 4.76 12.68 -4.49
CA THR A 40 5.52 11.53 -3.98
C THR A 40 6.62 11.12 -4.95
N LEU A 41 7.82 10.94 -4.42
CA LEU A 41 8.98 10.42 -5.16
C LEU A 41 9.20 8.93 -4.89
N LEU A 42 8.42 8.34 -3.97
CA LEU A 42 8.60 6.96 -3.51
C LEU A 42 8.64 5.96 -4.66
N ASP A 43 9.61 5.08 -4.64
CA ASP A 43 9.90 4.05 -5.64
C ASP A 43 10.26 4.56 -7.04
N HIS A 44 10.32 5.88 -7.27
CA HIS A 44 10.83 6.43 -8.52
C HIS A 44 12.34 6.16 -8.65
N ILE A 45 12.80 5.89 -9.86
CA ILE A 45 14.22 5.67 -10.17
C ILE A 45 14.73 6.83 -11.01
N TYR A 46 15.87 7.37 -10.58
CA TYR A 46 16.53 8.52 -11.21
C TYR A 46 17.98 8.23 -11.53
N VAL A 47 18.56 9.00 -12.44
CA VAL A 47 20.00 9.19 -12.49
C VAL A 47 20.37 10.24 -11.46
N GLY A 48 20.96 9.81 -10.35
CA GLY A 48 21.39 10.68 -9.27
C GLY A 48 22.82 11.15 -9.43
N PHE A 49 23.09 12.42 -9.14
CA PHE A 49 24.44 13.02 -9.12
C PHE A 49 24.97 13.00 -7.68
N VAL A 50 26.11 12.35 -7.45
CA VAL A 50 26.77 12.32 -6.14
C VAL A 50 27.41 13.67 -5.86
N GLU A 51 26.78 14.45 -5.00
CA GLU A 51 27.18 15.84 -4.70
C GLU A 51 28.27 15.86 -3.61
N LYS A 52 28.11 15.04 -2.56
CA LYS A 52 29.03 15.01 -1.44
C LYS A 52 29.01 13.66 -0.71
N ILE A 53 30.18 13.17 -0.32
CA ILE A 53 30.31 12.00 0.53
C ILE A 53 30.73 12.44 1.93
N VAL A 54 30.01 11.97 2.96
CA VAL A 54 30.24 12.32 4.36
C VAL A 54 30.48 11.05 5.18
N PRO A 55 31.74 10.59 5.28
CA PRO A 55 32.09 9.34 5.94
C PRO A 55 31.68 9.27 7.41
N ASN A 56 31.73 10.38 8.12
CA ASN A 56 31.42 10.45 9.56
C ASN A 56 29.98 10.01 9.89
N ILE A 57 29.05 10.21 8.97
CA ILE A 57 27.65 9.77 9.12
C ILE A 57 27.32 8.57 8.23
N GLN A 58 28.33 7.96 7.60
CA GLN A 58 28.19 6.81 6.69
C GLN A 58 27.14 7.05 5.59
N ALA A 59 27.19 8.24 4.95
CA ALA A 59 26.23 8.64 3.94
C ALA A 59 26.85 9.45 2.81
N ALA A 60 26.15 9.47 1.67
CA ALA A 60 26.36 10.42 0.59
C ALA A 60 25.10 11.25 0.37
N PHE A 61 25.26 12.44 -0.16
CA PHE A 61 24.17 13.27 -0.66
C PHE A 61 24.14 13.19 -2.18
N VAL A 62 22.96 12.83 -2.68
CA VAL A 62 22.72 12.61 -4.11
C VAL A 62 21.64 13.57 -4.56
N ARG A 63 21.89 14.29 -5.65
CA ARG A 63 20.91 15.20 -6.24
C ARG A 63 20.19 14.50 -7.39
N ILE A 64 18.87 14.57 -7.38
CA ILE A 64 17.97 14.06 -8.42
C ILE A 64 17.26 15.19 -9.17
N ALA A 65 16.15 14.88 -9.86
CA ALA A 65 15.37 15.85 -10.63
C ALA A 65 15.01 17.10 -9.80
N GLY A 66 14.92 18.26 -10.50
CA GLY A 66 14.56 19.52 -9.87
C GLY A 66 15.57 20.06 -8.83
N GLY A 67 16.77 19.46 -8.76
CA GLY A 67 17.77 19.82 -7.74
C GLY A 67 17.49 19.27 -6.36
N GLN A 68 16.52 18.35 -6.22
CA GLN A 68 16.18 17.71 -4.95
C GLN A 68 17.37 16.94 -4.39
N LYS A 69 17.79 17.31 -3.20
CA LYS A 69 18.84 16.63 -2.45
C LYS A 69 18.25 15.42 -1.73
N CYS A 70 18.95 14.29 -1.81
CA CYS A 70 18.56 13.02 -1.20
C CYS A 70 19.70 12.45 -0.37
N TYR A 71 19.34 11.71 0.66
CA TYR A 71 20.27 11.00 1.55
C TYR A 71 20.46 9.56 1.06
N LEU A 72 21.70 9.14 0.78
CA LEU A 72 22.09 7.79 0.41
C LEU A 72 22.91 7.17 1.55
N PRO A 73 22.38 6.19 2.31
CA PRO A 73 23.17 5.44 3.27
C PRO A 73 24.27 4.64 2.53
N LEU A 74 25.53 4.71 2.96
CA LEU A 74 26.61 3.93 2.36
C LEU A 74 26.43 2.43 2.58
N SER A 75 25.65 2.01 3.57
CA SER A 75 25.23 0.61 3.76
C SER A 75 24.39 0.06 2.60
N ASP A 76 23.73 0.94 1.86
CA ASP A 76 22.92 0.60 0.69
C ASP A 76 23.68 0.65 -0.63
N LEU A 77 24.97 1.03 -0.57
CA LEU A 77 25.85 1.03 -1.73
C LEU A 77 26.29 -0.41 -2.02
N LYS A 78 25.45 -1.18 -2.69
CA LYS A 78 25.77 -2.53 -3.18
C LYS A 78 25.62 -2.55 -4.69
N SER A 79 26.72 -2.85 -5.40
CA SER A 79 26.75 -2.98 -6.87
C SER A 79 26.02 -1.81 -7.57
N PRO A 80 26.43 -0.55 -7.34
CA PRO A 80 25.78 0.60 -7.94
C PRO A 80 25.90 0.55 -9.46
N ILE A 81 24.83 0.91 -10.16
CA ILE A 81 24.78 1.03 -11.60
C ILE A 81 25.18 2.45 -11.95
N TYR A 82 26.27 2.62 -12.71
CA TYR A 82 26.78 3.93 -13.07
C TYR A 82 26.31 4.35 -14.45
N ALA A 83 25.78 5.56 -14.55
CA ALA A 83 25.65 6.28 -15.83
C ALA A 83 27.00 6.96 -16.17
N LYS A 84 27.69 7.47 -15.14
CA LYS A 84 29.05 8.02 -15.31
C LYS A 84 29.85 7.79 -14.04
N LYS A 85 31.08 7.28 -14.19
CA LYS A 85 31.99 6.98 -13.09
C LYS A 85 33.23 7.85 -13.18
N GLN A 86 33.65 8.45 -12.06
CA GLN A 86 34.83 9.34 -12.01
C GLN A 86 36.12 8.57 -11.72
N SER A 87 36.05 7.41 -11.07
CA SER A 87 37.23 6.63 -10.71
C SER A 87 36.93 5.13 -10.70
N GLU A 88 37.74 4.36 -11.37
CA GLU A 88 37.62 2.88 -11.38
C GLU A 88 38.05 2.23 -10.07
N THR A 89 38.86 2.92 -9.28
CA THR A 89 39.46 2.34 -8.05
C THR A 89 38.61 2.54 -6.80
N LYS A 90 37.67 3.49 -6.81
CA LYS A 90 36.80 3.82 -5.66
C LYS A 90 35.39 3.33 -5.89
N PRO A 91 34.73 2.82 -4.85
CA PRO A 91 33.34 2.36 -4.96
C PRO A 91 32.35 3.50 -5.21
N LEU A 92 32.64 4.72 -4.76
CA LEU A 92 31.84 5.92 -5.00
C LEU A 92 32.72 7.17 -4.91
N CYS A 93 32.51 8.13 -5.81
CA CYS A 93 33.18 9.42 -5.83
C CYS A 93 32.17 10.56 -5.93
N GLU A 94 32.55 11.73 -5.43
CA GLU A 94 31.85 12.96 -5.75
C GLU A 94 31.95 13.22 -7.25
N GLY A 95 30.81 13.56 -7.87
CA GLY A 95 30.70 13.70 -9.34
C GLY A 95 30.29 12.43 -10.08
N ASP A 96 30.18 11.27 -9.41
CA ASP A 96 29.60 10.07 -10.02
C ASP A 96 28.12 10.30 -10.35
N GLU A 97 27.64 9.70 -11.44
CA GLU A 97 26.25 9.63 -11.81
C GLU A 97 25.78 8.17 -11.69
N ILE A 98 24.85 7.90 -10.79
CA ILE A 98 24.42 6.54 -10.43
C ILE A 98 22.91 6.40 -10.49
N LEU A 99 22.41 5.22 -10.82
CA LEU A 99 20.98 4.92 -10.72
C LEU A 99 20.60 4.78 -9.25
N VAL A 100 19.58 5.52 -8.83
CA VAL A 100 19.09 5.51 -7.47
C VAL A 100 17.56 5.43 -7.45
N GLN A 101 17.03 4.69 -6.49
CA GLN A 101 15.59 4.60 -6.22
C GLN A 101 15.27 5.29 -4.92
N VAL A 102 14.20 6.09 -4.91
CA VAL A 102 13.69 6.72 -3.68
C VAL A 102 13.01 5.66 -2.83
N THR A 103 13.51 5.43 -1.62
CA THR A 103 12.97 4.44 -0.67
C THR A 103 12.16 5.06 0.45
N ARG A 104 12.27 6.37 0.62
CA ARG A 104 11.48 7.15 1.58
C ARG A 104 11.38 8.59 1.11
N ASP A 105 10.16 9.12 1.13
CA ASP A 105 9.90 10.53 0.85
C ASP A 105 10.46 11.45 1.94
N ALA A 106 10.56 12.74 1.62
CA ALA A 106 10.89 13.78 2.58
C ALA A 106 9.87 13.81 3.74
N VAL A 107 10.36 13.91 4.95
CA VAL A 107 9.50 14.04 6.14
C VAL A 107 9.93 15.25 6.95
N LYS A 108 9.06 16.26 7.04
CA LYS A 108 9.35 17.54 7.71
C LYS A 108 10.61 18.18 7.12
N THR A 109 11.70 18.24 7.90
CA THR A 109 12.98 18.82 7.51
C THR A 109 14.01 17.81 7.01
N LYS A 110 13.64 16.52 6.92
CA LYS A 110 14.56 15.46 6.46
C LYS A 110 14.43 15.26 4.97
N ASP A 111 15.57 15.23 4.31
CA ASP A 111 15.66 14.92 2.88
C ASP A 111 15.10 13.52 2.57
N PRO A 112 14.59 13.26 1.35
CA PRO A 112 14.25 11.92 0.88
C PRO A 112 15.45 10.98 0.99
N VAL A 113 15.16 9.70 1.19
CA VAL A 113 16.20 8.65 1.23
C VAL A 113 16.19 7.89 -0.08
N VAL A 114 17.38 7.68 -0.64
CA VAL A 114 17.57 6.88 -1.85
C VAL A 114 18.46 5.66 -1.58
N SER A 115 18.35 4.66 -2.43
CA SER A 115 19.17 3.44 -2.40
C SER A 115 19.67 3.12 -3.81
N THR A 116 20.82 2.45 -3.92
CA THR A 116 21.29 1.87 -5.19
C THR A 116 20.68 0.50 -5.46
N LYS A 117 19.96 -0.06 -4.49
CA LYS A 117 19.19 -1.30 -4.64
C LYS A 117 17.88 -0.97 -5.34
N LEU A 118 17.77 -1.36 -6.61
CA LEU A 118 16.56 -1.09 -7.39
C LEU A 118 15.55 -2.22 -7.21
N THR A 119 14.26 -1.86 -7.14
CA THR A 119 13.16 -2.82 -7.07
C THR A 119 12.07 -2.41 -8.06
N ILE A 120 11.71 -3.32 -8.96
CA ILE A 120 10.64 -3.13 -9.94
C ILE A 120 9.47 -4.01 -9.56
N HIS A 121 8.35 -3.40 -9.24
CA HIS A 121 7.16 -4.07 -8.73
C HIS A 121 6.26 -4.58 -9.86
N GLY A 122 6.04 -5.92 -9.89
CA GLY A 122 5.00 -6.57 -10.66
C GLY A 122 3.71 -6.77 -9.87
N HIS A 123 2.76 -7.49 -10.48
CA HIS A 123 1.51 -7.90 -9.82
C HIS A 123 1.77 -9.01 -8.81
N TYR A 124 2.44 -10.06 -9.28
CA TYR A 124 2.64 -11.33 -8.58
C TYR A 124 4.09 -11.53 -8.16
N CYS A 125 5.01 -10.74 -8.72
CA CYS A 125 6.42 -10.79 -8.40
C CYS A 125 7.02 -9.38 -8.26
N PHE A 126 8.25 -9.31 -7.82
CA PHE A 126 9.09 -8.13 -7.96
C PHE A 126 10.51 -8.56 -8.36
N LEU A 127 11.14 -7.73 -9.16
CA LEU A 127 12.55 -7.86 -9.55
C LEU A 127 13.39 -6.96 -8.65
N THR A 128 14.55 -7.41 -8.21
CA THR A 128 15.43 -6.61 -7.35
C THR A 128 16.90 -6.79 -7.73
N THR A 129 17.70 -5.73 -7.59
CA THR A 129 19.15 -5.77 -7.74
C THR A 129 19.89 -6.01 -6.40
N THR A 130 19.14 -6.27 -5.31
CA THR A 130 19.72 -6.52 -3.99
C THR A 130 20.53 -7.83 -3.96
N ASN A 131 20.07 -8.83 -4.68
CA ASN A 131 20.71 -10.13 -4.88
C ASN A 131 20.24 -10.73 -6.21
N THR A 132 20.82 -11.84 -6.60
CA THR A 132 20.49 -12.59 -7.82
C THR A 132 19.64 -13.82 -7.56
N THR A 133 19.02 -13.93 -6.36
CA THR A 133 18.26 -15.12 -5.97
C THR A 133 16.87 -15.11 -6.55
N LEU A 134 16.42 -16.25 -7.05
CA LEU A 134 15.01 -16.52 -7.36
C LEU A 134 14.33 -17.06 -6.10
N GLY A 135 13.17 -16.52 -5.75
CA GLY A 135 12.53 -16.85 -4.49
C GLY A 135 11.03 -16.69 -4.48
N THR A 136 10.42 -17.11 -3.39
CA THR A 136 9.01 -16.94 -3.10
C THR A 136 8.79 -16.29 -1.74
N SER A 137 7.61 -15.69 -1.53
CA SER A 137 7.20 -15.21 -0.21
C SER A 137 7.26 -16.35 0.81
N LYS A 138 7.78 -16.11 2.01
CA LYS A 138 7.84 -17.07 3.13
C LYS A 138 6.47 -17.66 3.52
N LYS A 139 5.37 -17.05 3.06
CA LYS A 139 4.00 -17.54 3.29
C LYS A 139 3.57 -18.60 2.27
N ILE A 140 4.32 -18.81 1.20
CA ILE A 140 4.08 -19.84 0.19
C ILE A 140 5.03 -21.01 0.51
N THR A 141 4.49 -22.18 0.76
CA THR A 141 5.26 -23.36 1.18
C THR A 141 4.85 -24.60 0.39
N GLY A 142 5.68 -25.65 0.43
CA GLY A 142 5.41 -26.94 -0.21
C GLY A 142 5.45 -26.88 -1.73
N THR A 143 4.78 -27.82 -2.39
CA THR A 143 4.78 -28.03 -3.85
C THR A 143 4.55 -26.73 -4.65
N ARG A 144 3.70 -25.85 -4.13
CA ARG A 144 3.41 -24.58 -4.83
C ARG A 144 4.62 -23.64 -4.88
N ALA A 145 5.44 -23.64 -3.84
CA ALA A 145 6.68 -22.86 -3.84
C ALA A 145 7.67 -23.38 -4.90
N ASP A 146 7.79 -24.71 -5.00
CA ASP A 146 8.69 -25.37 -5.97
C ASP A 146 8.23 -25.14 -7.42
N GLU A 147 6.91 -25.20 -7.68
CA GLU A 147 6.33 -24.86 -8.99
C GLU A 147 6.65 -23.42 -9.41
N LEU A 148 6.47 -22.45 -8.50
CA LEU A 148 6.77 -21.04 -8.76
C LEU A 148 8.26 -20.82 -9.04
N LEU A 149 9.14 -21.50 -8.31
CA LEU A 149 10.59 -21.43 -8.57
C LEU A 149 10.94 -21.99 -9.94
N THR A 150 10.35 -23.12 -10.35
CA THR A 150 10.55 -23.70 -11.68
C THR A 150 10.11 -22.72 -12.79
N ILE A 151 8.99 -22.02 -12.59
CA ILE A 151 8.53 -20.98 -13.52
C ILE A 151 9.54 -19.84 -13.59
N ALA A 152 10.04 -19.35 -12.43
CA ALA A 152 11.04 -18.29 -12.39
C ALA A 152 12.33 -18.69 -13.10
N GLU A 153 12.87 -19.88 -12.83
CA GLU A 153 14.08 -20.42 -13.47
C GLU A 153 13.95 -20.49 -14.99
N SER A 154 12.76 -20.94 -15.48
CA SER A 154 12.50 -21.03 -16.92
C SER A 154 12.41 -19.66 -17.61
N CYS A 155 12.04 -18.59 -16.88
CA CYS A 155 11.87 -17.25 -17.42
C CYS A 155 13.09 -16.36 -17.20
N CYS A 156 13.91 -16.63 -16.17
CA CYS A 156 15.01 -15.78 -15.73
C CYS A 156 16.37 -16.46 -15.95
N THR A 157 16.62 -16.95 -17.15
CA THR A 157 17.84 -17.71 -17.49
C THR A 157 19.11 -16.87 -17.46
N ASP A 158 18.99 -15.54 -17.56
CA ASP A 158 20.09 -14.58 -17.60
C ASP A 158 20.23 -13.74 -16.30
N HIS A 159 19.51 -14.11 -15.23
CA HIS A 159 19.38 -13.26 -14.03
C HIS A 159 20.69 -13.09 -13.25
N GLU A 160 21.55 -14.10 -13.21
CA GLU A 160 22.86 -14.03 -12.54
C GLU A 160 23.81 -13.10 -13.31
N ASP A 161 23.88 -13.24 -14.62
CA ASP A 161 24.74 -12.44 -15.50
C ASP A 161 24.30 -10.98 -15.55
N THR A 162 22.97 -10.74 -15.51
CA THR A 162 22.40 -9.41 -15.54
C THR A 162 22.23 -8.78 -14.17
N GLY A 163 22.51 -9.53 -13.07
CA GLY A 163 22.60 -9.01 -11.71
C GLY A 163 21.26 -8.67 -11.05
N TYR A 164 20.21 -9.44 -11.32
CA TYR A 164 18.91 -9.29 -10.63
C TYR A 164 18.39 -10.59 -10.05
N GLY A 165 17.63 -10.48 -8.97
CA GLY A 165 16.79 -11.55 -8.43
C GLY A 165 15.31 -11.28 -8.68
N LEU A 166 14.49 -12.34 -8.55
CA LEU A 166 13.05 -12.25 -8.69
C LEU A 166 12.39 -12.99 -7.53
N VAL A 167 11.38 -12.34 -6.92
CA VAL A 167 10.66 -12.91 -5.78
C VAL A 167 9.17 -12.85 -6.02
N PHE A 168 8.49 -14.00 -5.94
CA PHE A 168 7.04 -14.07 -5.99
C PHE A 168 6.40 -13.59 -4.69
N ARG A 169 5.33 -12.80 -4.83
CA ARG A 169 4.52 -12.32 -3.72
C ARG A 169 3.53 -13.38 -3.27
N THR A 170 2.95 -13.22 -2.10
CA THR A 170 1.99 -14.18 -1.54
C THR A 170 0.78 -14.43 -2.43
N ASN A 171 0.31 -13.41 -3.16
CA ASN A 171 -0.82 -13.52 -4.08
C ASN A 171 -0.53 -14.36 -5.34
N ALA A 172 0.73 -14.69 -5.63
CA ALA A 172 1.10 -15.58 -6.73
C ALA A 172 0.65 -17.04 -6.48
N ALA A 173 0.37 -17.40 -5.22
CA ALA A 173 0.04 -18.77 -4.85
C ALA A 173 -1.19 -19.35 -5.59
N SER A 174 -2.19 -18.52 -5.89
CA SER A 174 -3.46 -18.92 -6.52
C SER A 174 -3.55 -18.58 -8.01
N ILE A 175 -2.46 -18.14 -8.63
CA ILE A 175 -2.46 -17.62 -10.00
C ILE A 175 -1.96 -18.68 -10.99
N GLU A 176 -2.59 -18.76 -12.14
CA GLU A 176 -2.17 -19.65 -13.21
C GLU A 176 -0.87 -19.22 -13.88
N GLU A 177 -0.10 -20.18 -14.38
CA GLU A 177 1.23 -19.98 -14.97
C GLU A 177 1.29 -18.92 -16.08
N PRO A 178 0.34 -18.83 -17.05
CA PRO A 178 0.41 -17.81 -18.10
C PRO A 178 0.45 -16.38 -17.58
N ALA A 179 -0.35 -16.06 -16.56
CA ALA A 179 -0.38 -14.73 -15.95
C ALA A 179 0.89 -14.43 -15.14
N LEU A 180 1.49 -15.45 -14.51
CA LEU A 180 2.78 -15.31 -13.82
C LEU A 180 3.91 -15.02 -14.82
N ARG A 181 3.96 -15.73 -15.93
CA ARG A 181 4.96 -15.50 -17.00
C ARG A 181 4.85 -14.10 -17.61
N GLU A 182 3.63 -13.65 -17.87
CA GLU A 182 3.38 -12.29 -18.37
C GLU A 182 3.91 -11.22 -17.41
N ASP A 183 3.69 -11.40 -16.10
CA ASP A 183 4.16 -10.47 -15.08
C ASP A 183 5.69 -10.46 -14.96
N ILE A 184 6.34 -11.63 -15.05
CA ILE A 184 7.81 -11.74 -15.07
C ILE A 184 8.37 -11.00 -16.30
N ILE A 185 7.87 -11.27 -17.50
CA ILE A 185 8.31 -10.64 -18.74
C ILE A 185 8.18 -9.11 -18.63
N ARG A 186 7.08 -8.63 -18.05
CA ARG A 186 6.86 -7.20 -17.87
C ARG A 186 7.91 -6.54 -16.97
N VAL A 187 8.20 -7.11 -15.79
CA VAL A 187 9.23 -6.52 -14.89
C VAL A 187 10.63 -6.63 -15.49
N GLN A 188 10.95 -7.71 -16.21
CA GLN A 188 12.20 -7.85 -16.95
C GLN A 188 12.34 -6.82 -18.07
N THR A 189 11.26 -6.56 -18.81
CA THR A 189 11.26 -5.55 -19.90
C THR A 189 11.56 -4.17 -19.34
N VAL A 190 10.93 -3.80 -18.22
CA VAL A 190 11.22 -2.53 -17.54
C VAL A 190 12.68 -2.49 -17.07
N PHE A 191 13.17 -3.56 -16.45
CA PHE A 191 14.56 -3.62 -15.99
C PHE A 191 15.56 -3.51 -17.15
N LYS A 192 15.38 -4.28 -18.23
CA LYS A 192 16.22 -4.21 -19.42
C LYS A 192 16.23 -2.81 -20.05
N HIS A 193 15.07 -2.16 -20.11
CA HIS A 193 14.97 -0.78 -20.58
C HIS A 193 15.75 0.18 -19.68
N LEU A 194 15.62 0.07 -18.36
CA LEU A 194 16.40 0.88 -17.42
C LEU A 194 17.90 0.70 -17.57
N MET A 195 18.37 -0.53 -17.78
CA MET A 195 19.79 -0.84 -17.96
C MET A 195 20.32 -0.34 -19.29
N GLN A 196 19.52 -0.36 -20.36
CA GLN A 196 19.92 0.08 -21.69
C GLN A 196 19.87 1.61 -21.85
N THR A 197 18.86 2.27 -21.28
CA THR A 197 18.67 3.71 -21.45
C THR A 197 19.23 4.51 -20.27
N GLY A 198 19.05 4.03 -19.04
CA GLY A 198 19.41 4.77 -17.84
C GLY A 198 20.88 5.11 -17.72
N VAL A 199 21.77 4.24 -18.22
CA VAL A 199 23.23 4.47 -18.20
C VAL A 199 23.68 5.54 -19.19
N HIS A 200 22.80 5.96 -20.13
CA HIS A 200 23.09 7.00 -21.13
C HIS A 200 22.36 8.31 -20.85
N GLU A 201 21.49 8.32 -19.83
CA GLU A 201 20.73 9.49 -19.46
C GLU A 201 21.53 10.46 -18.57
N LYS A 202 21.14 11.74 -18.59
CA LYS A 202 21.79 12.79 -17.81
C LYS A 202 21.40 12.71 -16.33
N ALA A 203 22.28 13.18 -15.47
CA ALA A 203 21.98 13.37 -14.05
C ALA A 203 20.68 14.18 -13.85
N GLY A 204 19.81 13.68 -12.97
CA GLY A 204 18.49 14.24 -12.72
C GLY A 204 17.37 13.65 -13.58
N SER A 205 17.66 12.83 -14.60
CA SER A 205 16.62 12.20 -15.43
C SER A 205 15.80 11.20 -14.60
N LEU A 206 14.46 11.27 -14.72
CA LEU A 206 13.54 10.26 -14.20
C LEU A 206 13.52 9.08 -15.18
N LEU A 207 13.93 7.91 -14.71
CA LEU A 207 14.02 6.69 -15.52
C LEU A 207 12.79 5.78 -15.36
N TYR A 208 12.24 5.76 -14.15
CA TYR A 208 11.10 4.92 -13.83
C TYR A 208 10.18 5.65 -12.84
N ARG A 209 8.91 5.72 -13.20
CA ARG A 209 7.85 6.21 -12.32
C ARG A 209 7.08 5.00 -11.80
N ASN A 210 6.98 4.88 -10.49
CA ASN A 210 6.17 3.81 -9.90
C ASN A 210 4.70 4.02 -10.24
N ILE A 211 3.94 2.92 -10.26
CA ILE A 211 2.49 3.00 -10.43
C ILE A 211 1.86 3.72 -9.23
N PRO A 212 0.79 4.49 -9.46
CA PRO A 212 0.05 5.14 -8.39
C PRO A 212 -0.33 4.17 -7.27
N GLY A 213 -0.27 4.66 -6.01
CA GLY A 213 -0.57 3.83 -4.85
C GLY A 213 -1.98 3.20 -4.91
N TYR A 214 -2.99 3.96 -5.39
CA TYR A 214 -4.34 3.44 -5.58
C TYR A 214 -4.40 2.30 -6.61
N LEU A 215 -3.58 2.37 -7.65
CA LEU A 215 -3.50 1.35 -8.69
C LEU A 215 -2.80 0.09 -8.17
N ALA A 216 -1.73 0.25 -7.37
CA ALA A 216 -1.07 -0.86 -6.69
C ALA A 216 -2.03 -1.58 -5.74
N ARG A 217 -2.87 -0.82 -5.01
CA ARG A 217 -3.90 -1.38 -4.15
C ARG A 217 -4.99 -2.10 -4.94
N LEU A 218 -5.48 -1.49 -6.04
CA LEU A 218 -6.46 -2.11 -6.92
C LEU A 218 -5.98 -3.47 -7.45
N LYS A 219 -4.70 -3.57 -7.78
CA LYS A 219 -4.07 -4.82 -8.22
C LYS A 219 -4.02 -5.89 -7.12
N ALA A 220 -3.87 -5.49 -5.87
CA ALA A 220 -3.84 -6.39 -4.71
C ALA A 220 -5.24 -6.74 -4.18
N GLN A 221 -6.29 -6.05 -4.68
CA GLN A 221 -7.67 -6.24 -4.24
C GLN A 221 -8.23 -7.58 -4.72
N ASP A 222 -8.96 -8.26 -3.85
CA ASP A 222 -9.80 -9.39 -4.25
C ASP A 222 -11.00 -8.87 -5.06
N LEU A 223 -10.88 -8.95 -6.38
CA LEU A 223 -11.89 -8.46 -7.32
C LEU A 223 -13.15 -9.33 -7.33
N ALA A 224 -13.10 -10.58 -6.86
CA ALA A 224 -14.27 -11.44 -6.78
C ALA A 224 -15.31 -10.92 -5.77
N SER A 225 -14.86 -10.15 -4.77
CA SER A 225 -15.72 -9.50 -3.78
C SER A 225 -16.33 -8.17 -4.25
N ILE A 226 -15.88 -7.64 -5.41
CA ILE A 226 -16.27 -6.33 -5.95
C ILE A 226 -17.31 -6.48 -7.06
N GLU A 227 -18.46 -5.82 -6.90
CA GLU A 227 -19.53 -5.78 -7.91
C GLU A 227 -19.16 -4.86 -9.09
N ARG A 228 -18.65 -3.68 -8.77
CA ARG A 228 -18.29 -2.62 -9.75
C ARG A 228 -17.21 -1.71 -9.18
N ILE A 229 -16.43 -1.15 -10.09
CA ILE A 229 -15.43 -0.10 -9.84
C ILE A 229 -15.91 1.15 -10.54
N TYR A 230 -16.04 2.26 -9.82
CA TYR A 230 -16.46 3.54 -10.36
C TYR A 230 -15.36 4.59 -10.22
N THR A 231 -15.19 5.40 -11.25
CA THR A 231 -14.41 6.63 -11.21
C THR A 231 -15.07 7.70 -12.06
N ASP A 232 -15.03 8.94 -11.60
CA ASP A 232 -15.47 10.14 -12.34
C ASP A 232 -14.28 10.96 -12.87
N CYS A 233 -13.05 10.53 -12.61
CA CYS A 233 -11.84 11.16 -13.09
C CYS A 233 -11.35 10.49 -14.39
N PRO A 234 -11.29 11.24 -15.52
CA PRO A 234 -10.86 10.70 -16.82
C PRO A 234 -9.40 10.21 -16.82
N ALA A 235 -8.54 10.83 -15.99
CA ALA A 235 -7.14 10.42 -15.88
C ALA A 235 -7.03 9.05 -15.19
N ILE A 236 -7.70 8.88 -14.05
CA ILE A 236 -7.76 7.62 -13.29
C ILE A 236 -8.36 6.50 -14.15
N TYR A 237 -9.45 6.80 -14.90
CA TYR A 237 -10.06 5.81 -15.79
C TYR A 237 -9.07 5.31 -16.86
N ARG A 238 -8.34 6.22 -17.51
CA ARG A 238 -7.33 5.89 -18.51
C ARG A 238 -6.19 5.06 -17.89
N GLU A 239 -5.65 5.49 -16.76
CA GLU A 239 -4.58 4.78 -16.08
C GLU A 239 -5.00 3.34 -15.70
N ILE A 240 -6.20 3.16 -15.15
CA ILE A 240 -6.71 1.81 -14.82
C ILE A 240 -6.86 0.98 -16.09
N ASN A 241 -7.41 1.55 -17.16
CA ASN A 241 -7.58 0.84 -18.43
C ASN A 241 -6.24 0.43 -19.06
N ASP A 242 -5.23 1.30 -19.00
CA ASP A 242 -3.90 1.03 -19.55
C ASP A 242 -3.17 -0.08 -18.79
N TYR A 243 -3.31 -0.09 -17.45
CA TYR A 243 -2.65 -1.08 -16.60
C TYR A 243 -3.45 -2.38 -16.41
N MET A 244 -4.78 -2.33 -16.50
CA MET A 244 -5.69 -3.46 -16.25
C MET A 244 -6.86 -3.47 -17.26
N PRO A 245 -6.60 -3.61 -18.57
CA PRO A 245 -7.61 -3.48 -19.63
C PRO A 245 -8.77 -4.48 -19.50
N LYS A 246 -8.54 -5.64 -18.90
CA LYS A 246 -9.57 -6.63 -18.61
C LYS A 246 -10.71 -6.08 -17.76
N LEU A 247 -10.45 -5.16 -16.83
CA LEU A 247 -11.49 -4.57 -16.00
C LEU A 247 -12.53 -3.76 -16.81
N CYS A 248 -12.07 -3.13 -17.89
CA CYS A 248 -12.97 -2.46 -18.85
C CYS A 248 -13.70 -3.45 -19.74
N GLN A 249 -12.98 -4.45 -20.28
CA GLN A 249 -13.52 -5.48 -21.17
C GLN A 249 -14.63 -6.31 -20.48
N ASP A 250 -14.39 -6.70 -19.22
CA ASP A 250 -15.34 -7.46 -18.41
C ASP A 250 -16.48 -6.58 -17.85
N GLY A 251 -16.43 -5.27 -18.13
CA GLY A 251 -17.40 -4.30 -17.67
C GLY A 251 -17.40 -4.05 -16.17
N LEU A 252 -16.34 -4.46 -15.46
CA LEU A 252 -16.19 -4.23 -14.03
C LEU A 252 -15.87 -2.75 -13.73
N LEU A 253 -14.98 -2.11 -14.53
CA LEU A 253 -14.69 -0.69 -14.46
C LEU A 253 -15.73 0.12 -15.23
N LYS A 254 -16.30 1.12 -14.57
CA LYS A 254 -17.29 2.06 -15.15
C LYS A 254 -16.86 3.49 -14.93
N PHE A 255 -16.85 4.26 -16.02
CA PHE A 255 -16.74 5.71 -15.93
C PHE A 255 -18.09 6.29 -15.50
N TYR A 256 -18.10 6.99 -14.38
CA TYR A 256 -19.31 7.67 -13.89
C TYR A 256 -19.35 9.07 -14.46
N LYS A 257 -20.43 9.39 -15.16
CA LYS A 257 -20.69 10.72 -15.71
C LYS A 257 -22.09 11.14 -15.33
N ASP A 258 -22.18 12.08 -14.42
CA ASP A 258 -23.42 12.74 -14.02
C ASP A 258 -23.08 14.19 -13.66
N ASP A 259 -23.61 15.14 -14.42
CA ASP A 259 -23.30 16.56 -14.25
C ASP A 259 -24.04 17.16 -13.02
N ALA A 260 -25.07 16.50 -12.53
CA ALA A 260 -25.87 16.95 -11.38
C ALA A 260 -25.37 16.37 -10.05
N LEU A 261 -24.77 15.18 -10.05
CA LEU A 261 -24.41 14.45 -8.83
C LEU A 261 -23.03 13.81 -8.95
N SER A 262 -22.02 14.38 -8.28
CA SER A 262 -20.66 13.81 -8.24
C SER A 262 -20.61 12.50 -7.46
N LEU A 263 -19.62 11.64 -7.75
CA LEU A 263 -19.37 10.42 -6.96
C LEU A 263 -19.14 10.74 -5.47
N SER A 264 -18.43 11.83 -5.18
CA SER A 264 -18.21 12.28 -3.81
C SER A 264 -19.52 12.57 -3.06
N THR A 265 -20.50 13.16 -3.74
CA THR A 265 -21.82 13.43 -3.17
C THR A 265 -22.67 12.16 -3.07
N LEU A 266 -22.70 11.35 -4.14
CA LEU A 266 -23.49 10.11 -4.20
C LEU A 266 -23.12 9.12 -3.09
N TYR A 267 -21.84 9.03 -2.76
CA TYR A 267 -21.32 8.15 -1.71
C TYR A 267 -21.02 8.87 -0.40
N HIS A 268 -21.43 10.13 -0.27
CA HIS A 268 -21.29 10.93 0.95
C HIS A 268 -19.85 10.92 1.51
N ILE A 269 -18.84 11.01 0.62
CA ILE A 269 -17.43 10.77 0.97
C ILE A 269 -16.94 11.75 2.03
N ARG A 270 -17.25 13.05 1.88
CA ARG A 270 -16.83 14.07 2.86
C ARG A 270 -17.45 13.83 4.23
N GLY A 271 -18.74 13.55 4.30
CA GLY A 271 -19.42 13.24 5.57
C GLY A 271 -18.85 11.98 6.24
N ASN A 272 -18.58 10.93 5.47
CA ASN A 272 -17.92 9.73 5.99
C ASN A 272 -16.51 10.04 6.55
N MET A 273 -15.74 10.92 5.90
CA MET A 273 -14.43 11.36 6.41
C MET A 273 -14.57 12.16 7.71
N ASP A 274 -15.52 13.10 7.77
CA ASP A 274 -15.76 13.88 8.98
C ASP A 274 -16.20 12.98 10.15
N GLU A 275 -17.02 11.96 9.88
CA GLU A 275 -17.40 10.95 10.88
C GLU A 275 -16.19 10.14 11.39
N LEU A 276 -15.23 9.81 10.52
CA LEU A 276 -14.02 9.12 10.92
C LEU A 276 -13.07 9.96 11.79
N LEU A 277 -13.20 11.29 11.76
CA LEU A 277 -12.42 12.18 12.61
C LEU A 277 -13.06 12.37 14.00
N ASN A 278 -14.34 12.00 14.18
CA ASN A 278 -15.02 12.09 15.46
C ASN A 278 -14.54 10.98 16.41
N SER A 279 -14.30 11.34 17.68
CA SER A 279 -13.95 10.33 18.71
C SER A 279 -15.12 9.40 19.01
N LYS A 280 -16.35 9.88 18.90
CA LYS A 280 -17.58 9.14 19.22
C LYS A 280 -18.20 8.51 17.97
N VAL A 281 -18.43 7.19 18.04
CA VAL A 281 -19.09 6.41 16.98
C VAL A 281 -20.36 5.78 17.54
N TRP A 282 -21.50 6.01 16.88
CA TRP A 282 -22.77 5.44 17.26
C TRP A 282 -22.96 4.04 16.68
N LEU A 283 -23.53 3.16 17.47
CA LEU A 283 -23.92 1.82 17.08
C LEU A 283 -25.41 1.78 16.73
N SER A 284 -25.83 0.81 15.93
CA SER A 284 -27.23 0.66 15.52
C SER A 284 -28.15 0.35 16.70
N SER A 285 -27.65 -0.25 17.75
CA SER A 285 -28.36 -0.46 19.01
C SER A 285 -28.65 0.81 19.80
N GLY A 286 -28.10 1.97 19.41
CA GLY A 286 -28.13 3.21 20.19
C GLY A 286 -27.08 3.31 21.28
N ALA A 287 -26.21 2.30 21.40
CA ALA A 287 -24.97 2.36 22.15
C ALA A 287 -23.91 3.18 21.39
N ASN A 288 -22.76 3.42 21.97
CA ASN A 288 -21.67 4.13 21.28
C ASN A 288 -20.31 3.65 21.78
N ILE A 289 -19.30 3.82 20.95
CA ILE A 289 -17.90 3.67 21.31
C ILE A 289 -17.22 5.03 21.27
N ILE A 290 -16.26 5.26 22.15
CA ILE A 290 -15.41 6.44 22.19
C ILE A 290 -13.99 5.99 21.92
N ILE A 291 -13.35 6.55 20.91
CA ILE A 291 -11.99 6.21 20.48
C ILE A 291 -11.10 7.42 20.74
N GLU A 292 -10.12 7.26 21.61
CA GLU A 292 -9.15 8.28 21.97
C GLU A 292 -7.74 7.80 21.67
N THR A 293 -7.08 8.48 20.75
CA THR A 293 -5.68 8.19 20.41
C THR A 293 -4.77 9.09 21.23
N LEU A 294 -3.99 8.47 22.12
CA LEU A 294 -2.98 9.11 22.94
C LEU A 294 -1.62 8.98 22.26
N GLU A 295 -0.58 9.58 22.83
CA GLU A 295 0.76 9.56 22.26
C GLU A 295 1.36 8.14 22.15
N THR A 296 1.04 7.24 23.09
CA THR A 296 1.62 5.90 23.20
C THR A 296 0.65 4.76 22.96
N LEU A 297 -0.66 4.99 23.05
CA LEU A 297 -1.69 3.96 22.91
C LEU A 297 -3.04 4.57 22.49
N THR A 298 -3.94 3.72 22.03
CA THR A 298 -5.33 4.09 21.77
C THR A 298 -6.23 3.43 22.82
N VAL A 299 -7.14 4.21 23.40
CA VAL A 299 -8.16 3.71 24.35
C VAL A 299 -9.53 3.75 23.69
N ILE A 300 -10.31 2.70 23.86
CA ILE A 300 -11.67 2.59 23.33
C ILE A 300 -12.60 2.21 24.46
N ASP A 301 -13.62 3.03 24.71
CA ASP A 301 -14.65 2.83 25.72
C ASP A 301 -15.99 2.47 25.07
N VAL A 302 -16.69 1.47 25.61
CA VAL A 302 -17.99 0.99 25.09
C VAL A 302 -19.12 1.39 26.05
N ASN A 303 -19.99 2.26 25.56
CA ASN A 303 -21.11 2.81 26.33
C ASN A 303 -22.46 2.26 25.86
N SER A 304 -23.32 1.81 26.76
CA SER A 304 -24.65 1.27 26.47
C SER A 304 -25.66 2.34 25.95
N GLY A 305 -25.31 3.63 26.06
CA GLY A 305 -26.20 4.72 25.64
C GLY A 305 -27.49 4.78 26.47
N LYS A 306 -28.60 5.03 25.77
CA LYS A 306 -29.94 5.10 26.39
C LYS A 306 -30.55 3.71 26.71
N ASN A 307 -29.88 2.62 26.31
CA ASN A 307 -30.35 1.26 26.59
C ASN A 307 -30.10 0.90 28.07
N GLN A 308 -31.07 1.23 28.93
CA GLN A 308 -31.02 0.91 30.37
C GLN A 308 -31.35 -0.56 30.68
N SER A 309 -31.53 -1.41 29.68
CA SER A 309 -31.79 -2.84 29.92
C SER A 309 -30.55 -3.52 30.50
N ARG A 310 -30.63 -3.87 31.79
CA ARG A 310 -29.57 -4.64 32.51
C ARG A 310 -29.61 -6.15 32.22
N LYS A 311 -30.35 -6.60 31.21
CA LYS A 311 -30.40 -8.00 30.81
C LYS A 311 -29.04 -8.38 30.20
N GLU A 312 -28.44 -9.45 30.69
CA GLU A 312 -27.11 -9.93 30.28
C GLU A 312 -27.02 -10.15 28.76
N ASP A 313 -28.07 -10.72 28.15
CA ASP A 313 -28.11 -10.92 26.68
C ASP A 313 -28.08 -9.59 25.88
N THR A 314 -28.64 -8.53 26.44
CA THR A 314 -28.61 -7.20 25.81
C THR A 314 -27.20 -6.62 25.86
N ILE A 315 -26.48 -6.80 26.98
CA ILE A 315 -25.11 -6.35 27.17
C ILE A 315 -24.18 -7.11 26.25
N LEU A 316 -24.31 -8.42 26.16
CA LEU A 316 -23.51 -9.25 25.24
C LEU A 316 -23.72 -8.78 23.79
N ARG A 317 -24.97 -8.58 23.37
CA ARG A 317 -25.26 -8.09 21.99
C ARG A 317 -24.63 -6.74 21.69
N ILE A 318 -24.63 -5.80 22.64
CA ILE A 318 -23.96 -4.50 22.49
C ILE A 318 -22.46 -4.68 22.36
N ASN A 319 -21.85 -5.51 23.21
CA ASN A 319 -20.41 -5.78 23.15
C ASN A 319 -19.99 -6.46 21.85
N LEU A 320 -20.78 -7.40 21.33
CA LEU A 320 -20.52 -8.05 20.05
C LEU A 320 -20.66 -7.07 18.87
N GLU A 321 -21.64 -6.16 18.91
CA GLU A 321 -21.78 -5.08 17.94
C GLU A 321 -20.59 -4.11 18.01
N ALA A 322 -20.20 -3.72 19.23
CA ALA A 322 -19.05 -2.87 19.47
C ALA A 322 -17.74 -3.52 18.95
N ALA A 323 -17.55 -4.82 19.20
CA ALA A 323 -16.36 -5.55 18.74
C ALA A 323 -16.22 -5.51 17.20
N ARG A 324 -17.32 -5.68 16.46
CA ARG A 324 -17.34 -5.58 15.00
C ARG A 324 -17.02 -4.15 14.52
N GLU A 325 -17.67 -3.17 15.16
CA GLU A 325 -17.45 -1.76 14.80
C GLU A 325 -16.04 -1.30 15.16
N ILE A 326 -15.49 -1.72 16.31
CA ILE A 326 -14.10 -1.44 16.69
C ILE A 326 -13.14 -1.96 15.62
N ALA A 327 -13.23 -3.22 15.23
CA ALA A 327 -12.38 -3.78 14.18
C ALA A 327 -12.47 -2.98 12.87
N ARG A 328 -13.69 -2.56 12.48
CA ARG A 328 -13.92 -1.70 11.31
C ARG A 328 -13.26 -0.33 11.47
N GLN A 329 -13.39 0.31 12.64
CA GLN A 329 -12.83 1.64 12.92
C GLN A 329 -11.30 1.62 12.98
N LEU A 330 -10.70 0.56 13.54
CA LEU A 330 -9.24 0.39 13.53
C LEU A 330 -8.68 0.38 12.11
N LYS A 331 -9.33 -0.36 11.21
CA LYS A 331 -8.97 -0.41 9.80
C LYS A 331 -9.17 0.94 9.10
N LEU A 332 -10.36 1.54 9.23
CA LEU A 332 -10.71 2.79 8.57
C LEU A 332 -9.84 3.97 8.99
N ARG A 333 -9.47 4.03 10.28
CA ARG A 333 -8.62 5.09 10.85
C ARG A 333 -7.13 4.77 10.77
N ASN A 334 -6.76 3.61 10.25
CA ASN A 334 -5.38 3.12 10.22
C ASN A 334 -4.70 3.18 11.60
N ILE A 335 -5.45 2.79 12.66
CA ILE A 335 -4.95 2.81 14.03
C ILE A 335 -4.00 1.62 14.23
N SER A 336 -2.81 1.91 14.74
CA SER A 336 -1.74 0.95 15.02
C SER A 336 -1.19 1.11 16.44
N GLY A 337 -0.36 0.17 16.87
CA GLY A 337 0.25 0.19 18.20
C GLY A 337 -0.61 -0.51 19.24
N MET A 338 -0.44 -0.13 20.52
CA MET A 338 -1.19 -0.71 21.65
C MET A 338 -2.61 -0.14 21.69
N ILE A 339 -3.61 -1.02 21.75
CA ILE A 339 -5.02 -0.65 21.81
C ILE A 339 -5.64 -1.32 23.03
N ILE A 340 -6.25 -0.52 23.88
CA ILE A 340 -6.99 -1.01 25.07
C ILE A 340 -8.48 -0.77 24.82
N VAL A 341 -9.28 -1.81 25.00
CA VAL A 341 -10.74 -1.73 24.83
C VAL A 341 -11.41 -2.05 26.15
N ASP A 342 -12.21 -1.11 26.66
CA ASP A 342 -13.06 -1.30 27.84
C ASP A 342 -14.48 -1.66 27.39
N PHE A 343 -14.81 -2.95 27.50
CA PHE A 343 -16.15 -3.47 27.19
C PHE A 343 -17.06 -3.40 28.41
N ILE A 344 -18.36 -3.30 28.17
CA ILE A 344 -19.36 -3.37 29.24
C ILE A 344 -19.22 -4.73 29.95
N ASN A 345 -19.15 -4.71 31.28
CA ASN A 345 -18.85 -5.89 32.08
C ASN A 345 -19.86 -7.04 31.85
N LEU A 346 -19.33 -8.24 31.56
CA LEU A 346 -20.06 -9.50 31.41
C LEU A 346 -19.80 -10.39 32.63
N LYS A 347 -20.85 -10.99 33.19
CA LYS A 347 -20.75 -11.85 34.36
C LYS A 347 -20.40 -13.30 33.98
N SER A 348 -21.04 -13.80 32.89
CA SER A 348 -20.82 -15.18 32.43
C SER A 348 -19.47 -15.34 31.72
N GLN A 349 -18.75 -16.40 32.09
CA GLN A 349 -17.48 -16.76 31.45
C GLN A 349 -17.69 -17.14 29.95
N GLU A 350 -18.79 -17.84 29.65
CA GLU A 350 -19.15 -18.24 28.30
C GLU A 350 -19.35 -17.01 27.39
N GLN A 351 -20.02 -15.96 27.90
CA GLN A 351 -20.24 -14.71 27.16
C GLN A 351 -18.93 -13.95 26.92
N LYS A 352 -18.00 -13.99 27.88
CA LYS A 352 -16.64 -13.40 27.67
C LYS A 352 -15.88 -14.12 26.57
N GLU A 353 -15.92 -15.44 26.54
CA GLU A 353 -15.27 -16.26 25.51
C GLU A 353 -15.90 -16.02 24.13
N GLU A 354 -17.22 -15.86 24.06
CA GLU A 354 -17.92 -15.50 22.82
C GLU A 354 -17.45 -14.13 22.30
N LEU A 355 -17.35 -13.12 23.16
CA LEU A 355 -16.86 -11.79 22.80
C LEU A 355 -15.41 -11.85 22.28
N ILE A 356 -14.53 -12.56 22.99
CA ILE A 356 -13.13 -12.75 22.58
C ILE A 356 -13.04 -13.45 21.23
N ARG A 357 -13.86 -14.45 20.98
CA ARG A 357 -13.91 -15.15 19.70
C ARG A 357 -14.37 -14.22 18.58
N CYS A 358 -15.40 -13.41 18.83
CA CYS A 358 -15.91 -12.43 17.88
C CYS A 358 -14.82 -11.43 17.48
N ILE A 359 -14.17 -10.76 18.43
CA ILE A 359 -13.15 -9.76 18.11
C ILE A 359 -11.94 -10.36 17.39
N ARG A 360 -11.50 -11.56 17.78
CA ARG A 360 -10.43 -12.28 17.06
C ARG A 360 -10.78 -12.61 15.60
N GLN A 361 -12.04 -12.95 15.34
CA GLN A 361 -12.52 -13.21 13.97
C GLN A 361 -12.59 -11.93 13.15
N GLU A 362 -13.07 -10.83 13.72
CA GLU A 362 -13.16 -9.55 13.02
C GLU A 362 -11.77 -8.96 12.70
N LEU A 363 -10.83 -9.02 13.63
CA LEU A 363 -9.46 -8.56 13.41
C LEU A 363 -8.72 -9.34 12.30
N LYS A 364 -9.05 -10.62 12.09
CA LYS A 364 -8.45 -11.42 11.00
C LYS A 364 -8.89 -10.97 9.59
N LYS A 365 -9.97 -10.21 9.46
CA LYS A 365 -10.46 -9.70 8.16
C LYS A 365 -9.62 -8.54 7.64
N ASP A 366 -8.79 -7.94 8.49
CA ASP A 366 -7.89 -6.86 8.06
C ASP A 366 -6.63 -7.41 7.40
N THR A 367 -6.12 -6.67 6.41
CA THR A 367 -4.83 -6.95 5.77
C THR A 367 -3.66 -6.61 6.69
N VAL A 368 -3.85 -5.68 7.62
CA VAL A 368 -2.88 -5.34 8.66
C VAL A 368 -3.10 -6.28 9.85
N PRO A 369 -2.12 -7.14 10.21
CA PRO A 369 -2.31 -8.09 11.29
C PRO A 369 -2.39 -7.39 12.64
N ALA A 370 -3.51 -7.59 13.36
CA ALA A 370 -3.67 -7.22 14.75
C ALA A 370 -3.67 -8.47 15.64
N GLN A 371 -2.93 -8.42 16.75
CA GLN A 371 -2.86 -9.54 17.70
C GLN A 371 -3.67 -9.20 18.94
N PHE A 372 -4.61 -10.07 19.28
CA PHE A 372 -5.33 -10.00 20.54
C PHE A 372 -4.49 -10.68 21.63
N ILE A 373 -4.21 -9.97 22.72
CA ILE A 373 -3.42 -10.42 23.87
C ILE A 373 -4.33 -10.80 25.03
#